data_c3b50cad03fd3e4b59417888660844f5
#
_entry.id   c3b50cad03fd3e4b59417888660844f5
#
_cell.length_a   1.000
_cell.length_b   1.000
_cell.length_c   1.000
_cell.angle_alpha   90.00
_cell.angle_beta   90.00
_cell.angle_gamma   90.00
#
_symmetry.space_group_name_H-M   'P 1'
#
loop_
_entity.id
_entity.type
_entity.pdbx_description
1 polymer ?
#
loop_
_entity_poly.entity_id
_entity_poly.type
_entity_poly.pdbx_seq_one_letter_code
_entity_poly.pdbx_strand_id
1 'polypeptide(L)'
;MDWFPLALICAFSLASADAATKAWLQGYSARELSLLRFTLTGVLLLPLLAGVPAPWSLPPAFWGWMLVMWPLEIVAMLLYMAAIRDHPLSLTLPYLAFTPVLALLVAYLLLGERVSVQGGAGILLVVTGAWLLNAGHARLRDWRSWGAPLAAILWEPGSRMMLAVAVIYAFTATMGKVALRFLPPQQFGAFYFVALGLLVPLVFALPFGRLIPGERVWPWRALAALFRRPLAVLTVTGLNALMVYTHFLALQRTEVAYMIAVKRTSLLFGILYGALLFRETGMRTRLPAGVLMLAGVVTILTG
;
A
#
# COMPACT_ATOMS: atom_id res chain seq x y z
N MET A 1 18.82 1.28 -14.44
CA MET A 1 18.14 0.71 -13.22
C MET A 1 17.77 1.76 -12.17
N ASP A 2 17.49 2.98 -12.58
CA ASP A 2 17.24 4.11 -11.64
C ASP A 2 15.93 4.02 -10.85
N TRP A 3 15.03 3.11 -11.21
CA TRP A 3 13.76 2.89 -10.53
C TRP A 3 13.90 2.04 -9.25
N PHE A 4 14.86 1.11 -9.22
CA PHE A 4 15.00 0.16 -8.12
C PHE A 4 15.31 0.82 -6.77
N PRO A 5 16.29 1.74 -6.66
CA PRO A 5 16.53 2.46 -5.40
C PRO A 5 15.27 3.21 -4.92
N LEU A 6 14.51 3.82 -5.84
CA LEU A 6 13.27 4.52 -5.51
C LEU A 6 12.19 3.56 -4.98
N ALA A 7 12.03 2.40 -5.61
CA ALA A 7 11.10 1.36 -5.15
C ALA A 7 11.51 0.80 -3.78
N LEU A 8 12.83 0.66 -3.52
CA LEU A 8 13.33 0.20 -2.23
C LEU A 8 13.13 1.25 -1.13
N ILE A 9 13.39 2.53 -1.41
CA ILE A 9 13.10 3.64 -0.48
C ILE A 9 11.59 3.69 -0.20
N CYS A 10 10.76 3.51 -1.22
CA CYS A 10 9.31 3.42 -1.07
C CYS A 10 8.91 2.28 -0.12
N ALA A 11 9.47 1.08 -0.30
CA ALA A 11 9.22 -0.08 0.54
C ALA A 11 9.69 0.13 1.99
N PHE A 12 10.88 0.68 2.17
CA PHE A 12 11.43 1.02 3.49
C PHE A 12 10.58 2.06 4.20
N SER A 13 10.22 3.16 3.51
CA SER A 13 9.40 4.23 4.07
C SER A 13 8.01 3.73 4.48
N LEU A 14 7.40 2.86 3.68
CA LEU A 14 6.12 2.23 4.00
C LEU A 14 6.22 1.41 5.29
N ALA A 15 7.19 0.50 5.36
CA ALA A 15 7.39 -0.36 6.53
C ALA A 15 7.72 0.46 7.79
N SER A 16 8.53 1.51 7.64
CA SER A 16 8.88 2.41 8.75
C SER A 16 7.68 3.20 9.24
N ALA A 17 6.82 3.69 8.33
CA ALA A 17 5.58 4.37 8.68
C ALA A 17 4.60 3.44 9.41
N ASP A 18 4.50 2.17 8.99
CA ASP A 18 3.65 1.17 9.64
C ASP A 18 4.20 0.79 11.03
N ALA A 19 5.50 0.59 11.15
CA ALA A 19 6.16 0.32 12.43
C ALA A 19 6.00 1.50 13.42
N ALA A 20 6.21 2.73 12.97
CA ALA A 20 6.00 3.93 13.78
C ALA A 20 4.53 4.10 14.20
N THR A 21 3.59 3.81 13.29
CA THR A 21 2.15 3.81 13.62
C THR A 21 1.85 2.78 14.71
N LYS A 22 2.36 1.56 14.57
CA LYS A 22 2.18 0.49 15.56
C LYS A 22 2.85 0.84 16.90
N ALA A 23 4.03 1.43 16.88
CA ALA A 23 4.75 1.77 18.11
C ALA A 23 4.12 2.92 18.89
N TRP A 24 3.65 3.95 18.20
CA TRP A 24 3.31 5.22 18.84
C TRP A 24 1.83 5.60 18.78
N LEU A 25 1.05 5.02 17.87
CA LEU A 25 -0.33 5.41 17.59
C LEU A 25 -1.36 4.30 17.80
N GLN A 26 -1.07 3.29 18.63
CA GLN A 26 -1.99 2.15 18.88
C GLN A 26 -3.35 2.55 19.49
N GLY A 27 -3.42 3.68 20.20
CA GLY A 27 -4.66 4.15 20.82
C GLY A 27 -5.61 4.88 19.87
N TYR A 28 -5.24 5.05 18.60
CA TYR A 28 -6.05 5.76 17.60
C TYR A 28 -6.89 4.82 16.76
N SER A 29 -8.10 5.26 16.42
CA SER A 29 -9.02 4.51 15.57
C SER A 29 -8.52 4.41 14.12
N ALA A 30 -9.03 3.42 13.36
CA ALA A 30 -8.72 3.26 11.95
C ALA A 30 -9.04 4.52 11.11
N ARG A 31 -10.09 5.27 11.50
CA ARG A 31 -10.47 6.53 10.84
C ARG A 31 -9.47 7.65 11.12
N GLU A 32 -9.02 7.78 12.35
CA GLU A 32 -7.99 8.77 12.73
C GLU A 32 -6.68 8.49 11.99
N LEU A 33 -6.28 7.22 11.91
CA LEU A 33 -5.10 6.81 11.16
C LEU A 33 -5.27 7.02 9.64
N SER A 34 -6.47 6.85 9.09
CA SER A 34 -6.75 7.17 7.68
C SER A 34 -6.68 8.67 7.40
N LEU A 35 -7.17 9.52 8.32
CA LEU A 35 -7.00 10.97 8.24
C LEU A 35 -5.53 11.38 8.27
N LEU A 36 -4.73 10.76 9.14
CA LEU A 36 -3.29 10.98 9.17
C LEU A 36 -2.65 10.61 7.82
N ARG A 37 -2.95 9.41 7.32
CA ARG A 37 -2.36 8.88 6.08
C ARG A 37 -2.73 9.68 4.84
N PHE A 38 -3.92 10.25 4.76
CA PHE A 38 -4.35 11.03 3.61
C PHE A 38 -4.24 12.54 3.85
N THR A 39 -4.91 13.07 4.88
CA THR A 39 -5.03 14.52 5.07
C THR A 39 -3.68 15.15 5.44
N LEU A 40 -3.00 14.62 6.47
CA LEU A 40 -1.74 15.23 6.90
C LEU A 40 -0.62 14.97 5.89
N THR A 41 -0.61 13.81 5.23
CA THR A 41 0.34 13.57 4.13
C THR A 41 0.07 14.52 2.96
N GLY A 42 -1.20 14.75 2.60
CA GLY A 42 -1.56 15.75 1.59
C GLY A 42 -1.06 17.14 1.95
N VAL A 43 -1.25 17.57 3.20
CA VAL A 43 -0.73 18.87 3.68
C VAL A 43 0.79 18.96 3.51
N LEU A 44 1.53 17.91 3.85
CA LEU A 44 2.99 17.90 3.72
C LEU A 44 3.45 17.93 2.26
N LEU A 45 2.64 17.40 1.35
CA LEU A 45 2.94 17.38 -0.09
C LEU A 45 2.48 18.65 -0.84
N LEU A 46 1.75 19.58 -0.18
CA LEU A 46 1.27 20.83 -0.80
C LEU A 46 2.37 21.62 -1.55
N PRO A 47 3.61 21.77 -1.02
CA PRO A 47 4.65 22.50 -1.75
C PRO A 47 4.98 21.92 -3.12
N LEU A 48 4.78 20.62 -3.33
CA LEU A 48 5.04 19.96 -4.62
C LEU A 48 3.95 20.23 -5.66
N LEU A 49 2.85 20.90 -5.30
CA LEU A 49 1.86 21.40 -6.24
C LEU A 49 2.33 22.67 -7.00
N ALA A 50 3.44 23.26 -6.59
CA ALA A 50 4.01 24.39 -7.31
C ALA A 50 4.28 24.01 -8.78
N GLY A 51 3.70 24.78 -9.70
CA GLY A 51 3.81 24.52 -11.15
C GLY A 51 2.84 23.46 -11.69
N VAL A 52 1.95 22.89 -10.90
CA VAL A 52 0.83 22.08 -11.42
C VAL A 52 -0.09 22.97 -12.24
N PRO A 53 -0.48 22.57 -13.46
CA PRO A 53 -1.47 23.30 -14.25
C PRO A 53 -2.77 23.50 -13.47
N ALA A 54 -3.46 24.60 -13.76
CA ALA A 54 -4.76 24.85 -13.12
C ALA A 54 -5.71 23.66 -13.37
N PRO A 55 -6.50 23.23 -12.37
CA PRO A 55 -7.34 22.03 -12.50
C PRO A 55 -8.24 22.03 -13.74
N TRP A 56 -8.77 23.19 -14.13
CA TRP A 56 -9.62 23.33 -15.32
C TRP A 56 -8.88 23.23 -16.65
N SER A 57 -7.55 23.29 -16.67
CA SER A 57 -6.74 23.11 -17.87
C SER A 57 -6.38 21.64 -18.13
N LEU A 58 -6.62 20.75 -17.17
CA LEU A 58 -6.38 19.32 -17.33
C LEU A 58 -7.47 18.69 -18.20
N PRO A 59 -7.12 17.76 -19.10
CA PRO A 59 -8.07 17.19 -20.04
C PRO A 59 -9.14 16.35 -19.31
N PRO A 60 -10.37 16.24 -19.87
CA PRO A 60 -11.46 15.45 -19.29
C PRO A 60 -11.07 14.00 -18.99
N ALA A 61 -10.21 13.40 -19.81
CA ALA A 61 -9.69 12.05 -19.59
C ALA A 61 -8.95 11.90 -18.25
N PHE A 62 -8.19 12.91 -17.83
CA PHE A 62 -7.55 12.92 -16.51
C PHE A 62 -8.58 12.81 -15.39
N TRP A 63 -9.63 13.62 -15.46
CA TRP A 63 -10.71 13.64 -14.47
C TRP A 63 -11.50 12.33 -14.44
N GLY A 64 -11.68 11.70 -15.60
CA GLY A 64 -12.28 10.36 -15.67
C GLY A 64 -11.50 9.34 -14.86
N TRP A 65 -10.16 9.33 -14.96
CA TRP A 65 -9.32 8.46 -14.12
C TRP A 65 -9.40 8.82 -12.64
N MET A 66 -9.39 10.10 -12.28
CA MET A 66 -9.46 10.55 -10.88
C MET A 66 -10.80 10.16 -10.23
N LEU A 67 -11.92 10.31 -10.94
CA LEU A 67 -13.26 9.94 -10.45
C LEU A 67 -13.37 8.46 -10.11
N VAL A 68 -12.61 7.60 -10.78
CA VAL A 68 -12.56 6.17 -10.48
C VAL A 68 -11.54 5.86 -9.38
N MET A 69 -10.36 6.47 -9.45
CA MET A 69 -9.26 6.15 -8.54
C MET A 69 -9.55 6.59 -7.10
N TRP A 70 -10.05 7.80 -6.88
CA TRP A 70 -10.28 8.31 -5.52
C TRP A 70 -11.28 7.49 -4.71
N PRO A 71 -12.47 7.13 -5.21
CA PRO A 71 -13.37 6.24 -4.49
C PRO A 71 -12.74 4.87 -4.22
N LEU A 72 -12.07 4.28 -5.20
CA LEU A 72 -11.39 3.00 -5.03
C LEU A 72 -10.32 3.06 -3.93
N GLU A 73 -9.50 4.10 -3.91
CA GLU A 73 -8.45 4.27 -2.90
C GLU A 73 -9.04 4.46 -1.49
N ILE A 74 -10.13 5.24 -1.37
CA ILE A 74 -10.83 5.41 -0.10
C ILE A 74 -11.41 4.08 0.38
N VAL A 75 -12.07 3.33 -0.49
CA VAL A 75 -12.61 2.00 -0.17
C VAL A 75 -11.50 1.05 0.22
N ALA A 76 -10.41 1.00 -0.55
CA ALA A 76 -9.27 0.15 -0.25
C ALA A 76 -8.68 0.45 1.13
N MET A 77 -8.48 1.74 1.47
CA MET A 77 -7.95 2.13 2.77
C MET A 77 -8.88 1.74 3.93
N LEU A 78 -10.18 1.91 3.76
CA LEU A 78 -11.15 1.55 4.78
C LEU A 78 -11.20 0.04 5.01
N LEU A 79 -11.22 -0.76 3.93
CA LEU A 79 -11.14 -2.22 4.01
C LEU A 79 -9.82 -2.68 4.63
N TYR A 80 -8.71 -2.05 4.23
CA TYR A 80 -7.39 -2.34 4.78
C TYR A 80 -7.35 -2.09 6.29
N MET A 81 -7.78 -0.91 6.73
CA MET A 81 -7.78 -0.54 8.15
C MET A 81 -8.75 -1.41 8.96
N ALA A 82 -9.93 -1.75 8.42
CA ALA A 82 -10.86 -2.69 9.06
C ALA A 82 -10.24 -4.08 9.18
N ALA A 83 -9.63 -4.59 8.11
CA ALA A 83 -9.01 -5.91 8.12
C ALA A 83 -7.90 -6.04 9.17
N ILE A 84 -7.00 -5.05 9.26
CA ILE A 84 -5.87 -5.11 10.21
C ILE A 84 -6.29 -4.81 11.66
N ARG A 85 -7.39 -4.08 11.88
CA ARG A 85 -7.91 -3.77 13.21
C ARG A 85 -8.67 -4.97 13.81
N ASP A 86 -9.57 -5.56 13.03
CA ASP A 86 -10.59 -6.48 13.53
C ASP A 86 -10.22 -7.95 13.35
N HIS A 87 -9.17 -8.24 12.57
CA HIS A 87 -8.76 -9.61 12.23
C HIS A 87 -7.27 -9.86 12.47
N PRO A 88 -6.86 -11.12 12.71
CA PRO A 88 -5.45 -11.49 12.86
C PRO A 88 -4.63 -11.12 11.62
N LEU A 89 -3.52 -10.41 11.82
CA LEU A 89 -2.63 -9.99 10.73
C LEU A 89 -2.08 -11.17 9.92
N SER A 90 -1.84 -12.31 10.59
CA SER A 90 -1.38 -13.54 9.94
C SER A 90 -2.38 -14.13 8.95
N LEU A 91 -3.67 -13.80 9.09
CA LEU A 91 -4.73 -14.24 8.18
C LEU A 91 -5.06 -13.21 7.09
N THR A 92 -4.72 -11.94 7.30
CA THR A 92 -5.10 -10.85 6.39
C THR A 92 -3.95 -10.44 5.45
N LEU A 93 -2.76 -10.16 6.00
CA LEU A 93 -1.64 -9.62 5.23
C LEU A 93 -1.14 -10.50 4.07
N PRO A 94 -1.20 -11.85 4.12
CA PRO A 94 -0.78 -12.68 3.01
C PRO A 94 -1.42 -12.32 1.67
N TYR A 95 -2.68 -11.86 1.67
CA TYR A 95 -3.41 -11.55 0.43
C TYR A 95 -2.87 -10.33 -0.32
N LEU A 96 -2.22 -9.40 0.37
CA LEU A 96 -1.53 -8.29 -0.28
C LEU A 96 -0.35 -8.75 -1.14
N ALA A 97 0.19 -9.93 -0.87
CA ALA A 97 1.26 -10.50 -1.70
C ALA A 97 0.81 -10.78 -3.13
N PHE A 98 -0.50 -10.98 -3.37
CA PHE A 98 -1.02 -11.18 -4.73
C PHE A 98 -1.07 -9.91 -5.58
N THR A 99 -0.97 -8.72 -4.97
CA THR A 99 -1.05 -7.45 -5.73
C THR A 99 -0.13 -7.39 -6.95
N PRO A 100 1.15 -7.84 -6.93
CA PRO A 100 2.01 -7.79 -8.12
C PRO A 100 1.51 -8.66 -9.26
N VAL A 101 0.97 -9.85 -8.98
CA VAL A 101 0.40 -10.75 -10.01
C VAL A 101 -0.87 -10.15 -10.60
N LEU A 102 -1.74 -9.59 -9.75
CA LEU A 102 -2.94 -8.90 -10.19
C LEU A 102 -2.58 -7.65 -11.01
N ALA A 103 -1.56 -6.89 -10.58
CA ALA A 103 -1.08 -5.71 -11.30
C ALA A 103 -0.49 -6.08 -12.68
N LEU A 104 0.18 -7.23 -12.80
CA LEU A 104 0.67 -7.73 -14.09
C LEU A 104 -0.50 -7.93 -15.07
N LEU A 105 -1.58 -8.57 -14.62
CA LEU A 105 -2.76 -8.77 -15.45
C LEU A 105 -3.43 -7.44 -15.83
N VAL A 106 -3.66 -6.56 -14.84
CA VAL A 106 -4.32 -5.27 -15.06
C VAL A 106 -3.48 -4.36 -15.95
N ALA A 107 -2.15 -4.32 -15.76
CA ALA A 107 -1.25 -3.51 -16.56
C ALA A 107 -1.13 -4.04 -18.01
N TYR A 108 -1.19 -5.36 -18.20
CA TYR A 108 -1.28 -5.93 -19.54
C TYR A 108 -2.56 -5.49 -20.27
N LEU A 109 -3.71 -5.55 -19.58
CA LEU A 109 -5.00 -5.21 -20.17
C LEU A 109 -5.17 -3.70 -20.43
N LEU A 110 -4.70 -2.84 -19.53
CA LEU A 110 -4.91 -1.38 -19.62
C LEU A 110 -3.78 -0.62 -20.32
N LEU A 111 -2.55 -1.10 -20.19
CA LEU A 111 -1.35 -0.41 -20.69
C LEU A 111 -0.64 -1.18 -21.81
N GLY A 112 -0.99 -2.46 -22.01
CA GLY A 112 -0.26 -3.36 -22.92
C GLY A 112 1.14 -3.72 -22.39
N GLU A 113 1.41 -3.53 -21.10
CA GLU A 113 2.71 -3.87 -20.49
C GLU A 113 2.97 -5.36 -20.58
N ARG A 114 4.18 -5.72 -21.01
CA ARG A 114 4.65 -7.10 -21.08
C ARG A 114 5.91 -7.23 -20.24
N VAL A 115 5.89 -8.12 -19.29
CA VAL A 115 7.09 -8.48 -18.54
C VAL A 115 7.82 -9.63 -19.21
N SER A 116 9.14 -9.70 -19.07
CA SER A 116 9.92 -10.84 -19.54
C SER A 116 9.52 -12.12 -18.80
N VAL A 117 9.78 -13.29 -19.38
CA VAL A 117 9.53 -14.58 -18.71
C VAL A 117 10.32 -14.66 -17.40
N GLN A 118 11.56 -14.21 -17.42
CA GLN A 118 12.41 -14.13 -16.24
C GLN A 118 11.84 -13.18 -15.18
N GLY A 119 11.39 -11.99 -15.59
CA GLY A 119 10.74 -11.03 -14.69
C GLY A 119 9.45 -11.58 -14.09
N GLY A 120 8.64 -12.29 -14.88
CA GLY A 120 7.46 -13.01 -14.40
C GLY A 120 7.80 -14.07 -13.34
N ALA A 121 8.85 -14.86 -13.57
CA ALA A 121 9.35 -15.82 -12.57
C ALA A 121 9.81 -15.09 -11.29
N GLY A 122 10.50 -13.96 -11.42
CA GLY A 122 10.90 -13.14 -10.28
C GLY A 122 9.70 -12.61 -9.47
N ILE A 123 8.64 -12.15 -10.16
CA ILE A 123 7.39 -11.73 -9.50
C ILE A 123 6.79 -12.90 -8.70
N LEU A 124 6.73 -14.10 -9.30
CA LEU A 124 6.19 -15.29 -8.62
C LEU A 124 7.02 -15.67 -7.40
N LEU A 125 8.35 -15.57 -7.46
CA LEU A 125 9.22 -15.80 -6.30
C LEU A 125 8.95 -14.78 -5.18
N VAL A 126 8.82 -13.48 -5.50
CA VAL A 126 8.48 -12.43 -4.51
C VAL A 126 7.13 -12.73 -3.88
N VAL A 127 6.13 -13.06 -4.68
CA VAL A 127 4.76 -13.34 -4.21
C VAL A 127 4.73 -14.57 -3.32
N THR A 128 5.40 -15.64 -3.73
CA THR A 128 5.48 -16.88 -2.94
C THR A 128 6.20 -16.65 -1.62
N GLY A 129 7.32 -15.93 -1.65
CA GLY A 129 8.06 -15.56 -0.44
C GLY A 129 7.20 -14.69 0.50
N ALA A 130 6.53 -13.66 -0.02
CA ALA A 130 5.65 -12.79 0.75
C ALA A 130 4.44 -13.54 1.34
N TRP A 131 3.89 -14.50 0.59
CA TRP A 131 2.85 -15.40 1.06
C TRP A 131 3.32 -16.26 2.23
N LEU A 132 4.44 -16.97 2.05
CA LEU A 132 5.03 -17.82 3.09
C LEU A 132 5.39 -17.03 4.36
N LEU A 133 5.87 -15.80 4.18
CA LEU A 133 6.25 -14.91 5.28
C LEU A 133 5.08 -14.58 6.19
N ASN A 134 3.91 -14.37 5.61
CA ASN A 134 2.70 -13.94 6.32
C ASN A 134 1.73 -15.08 6.62
N ALA A 135 1.90 -16.24 6.00
CA ALA A 135 1.02 -17.39 6.21
C ALA A 135 1.15 -18.05 7.60
N GLY A 136 1.95 -17.48 8.50
CA GLY A 136 2.07 -17.71 9.95
C GLY A 136 2.11 -19.16 10.47
N HIS A 137 1.41 -20.07 9.82
CA HIS A 137 1.25 -21.48 10.16
C HIS A 137 1.50 -22.42 8.97
N ALA A 138 1.83 -21.87 7.77
CA ALA A 138 2.23 -22.74 6.65
C ALA A 138 3.57 -23.39 7.00
N ARG A 139 3.53 -24.63 7.48
CA ARG A 139 4.73 -25.42 7.67
C ARG A 139 5.28 -25.73 6.29
N LEU A 140 6.49 -25.25 5.98
CA LEU A 140 7.19 -25.54 4.72
C LEU A 140 7.21 -27.05 4.40
N ARG A 141 7.06 -27.88 5.41
CA ARG A 141 7.08 -29.36 5.32
C ARG A 141 5.68 -29.97 5.03
N ASP A 142 4.58 -29.20 5.17
CA ASP A 142 3.22 -29.70 4.94
C ASP A 142 2.54 -28.86 3.85
N TRP A 143 2.62 -29.35 2.60
CA TRP A 143 2.03 -28.74 1.43
C TRP A 143 0.51 -28.54 1.52
N ARG A 144 -0.19 -29.38 2.31
CA ARG A 144 -1.64 -29.23 2.57
C ARG A 144 -1.97 -27.97 3.36
N SER A 145 -1.04 -27.53 4.22
CA SER A 145 -1.20 -26.27 4.97
C SER A 145 -1.11 -25.02 4.09
N TRP A 146 -0.58 -25.12 2.87
CA TRP A 146 -0.45 -24.01 1.92
C TRP A 146 -1.80 -23.62 1.29
N GLY A 147 -2.75 -24.56 1.25
CA GLY A 147 -4.12 -24.30 0.80
C GLY A 147 -5.03 -23.70 1.89
N ALA A 148 -4.66 -23.79 3.16
CA ALA A 148 -5.47 -23.30 4.26
C ALA A 148 -5.80 -21.79 4.16
N PRO A 149 -4.86 -20.90 3.81
CA PRO A 149 -5.20 -19.50 3.59
C PRO A 149 -6.18 -19.29 2.42
N LEU A 150 -6.06 -20.06 1.33
CA LEU A 150 -7.02 -19.96 0.21
C LEU A 150 -8.42 -20.40 0.63
N ALA A 151 -8.53 -21.42 1.46
CA ALA A 151 -9.79 -21.82 2.06
C ALA A 151 -10.33 -20.74 3.02
N ALA A 152 -9.47 -20.04 3.73
CA ALA A 152 -9.85 -18.95 4.64
C ALA A 152 -10.56 -17.79 3.92
N ILE A 153 -10.32 -17.57 2.60
CA ILE A 153 -11.07 -16.58 1.80
C ILE A 153 -12.57 -16.83 1.89
N LEU A 154 -12.99 -18.08 1.97
CA LEU A 154 -14.41 -18.43 1.98
C LEU A 154 -15.09 -18.08 3.31
N TRP A 155 -14.36 -18.20 4.42
CA TRP A 155 -14.93 -18.14 5.77
C TRP A 155 -14.52 -16.89 6.57
N GLU A 156 -13.35 -16.32 6.30
CA GLU A 156 -12.76 -15.20 7.06
C GLU A 156 -13.01 -13.85 6.39
N PRO A 157 -13.82 -12.96 7.00
CA PRO A 157 -14.10 -11.64 6.43
C PRO A 157 -12.84 -10.80 6.21
N GLY A 158 -11.86 -10.83 7.12
CA GLY A 158 -10.60 -10.11 7.01
C GLY A 158 -9.77 -10.52 5.79
N SER A 159 -9.76 -11.82 5.47
CA SER A 159 -9.10 -12.36 4.28
C SER A 159 -9.76 -11.85 2.98
N ARG A 160 -11.09 -11.83 2.94
CA ARG A 160 -11.85 -11.28 1.79
C ARG A 160 -11.62 -9.78 1.62
N MET A 161 -11.64 -9.02 2.72
CA MET A 161 -11.36 -7.58 2.69
C MET A 161 -9.97 -7.31 2.12
N MET A 162 -8.95 -8.05 2.58
CA MET A 162 -7.57 -7.83 2.15
C MET A 162 -7.32 -8.28 0.70
N LEU A 163 -8.00 -9.33 0.24
CA LEU A 163 -7.97 -9.72 -1.17
C LEU A 163 -8.61 -8.63 -2.04
N ALA A 164 -9.76 -8.07 -1.63
CA ALA A 164 -10.37 -6.94 -2.33
C ALA A 164 -9.43 -5.74 -2.38
N VAL A 165 -8.73 -5.43 -1.28
CA VAL A 165 -7.69 -4.38 -1.24
C VAL A 165 -6.58 -4.68 -2.25
N ALA A 166 -6.11 -5.94 -2.34
CA ALA A 166 -5.05 -6.31 -3.29
C ALA A 166 -5.49 -6.09 -4.75
N VAL A 167 -6.75 -6.45 -5.07
CA VAL A 167 -7.35 -6.20 -6.38
C VAL A 167 -7.44 -4.69 -6.65
N ILE A 168 -8.01 -3.92 -5.72
CA ILE A 168 -8.16 -2.47 -5.89
C ILE A 168 -6.79 -1.81 -6.07
N TYR A 169 -5.79 -2.17 -5.27
CA TYR A 169 -4.44 -1.62 -5.41
C TYR A 169 -3.74 -1.99 -6.72
N ALA A 170 -4.06 -3.15 -7.31
CA ALA A 170 -3.58 -3.48 -8.64
C ALA A 170 -4.17 -2.54 -9.71
N PHE A 171 -5.47 -2.23 -9.60
CA PHE A 171 -6.13 -1.25 -10.46
C PHE A 171 -5.61 0.17 -10.23
N THR A 172 -5.60 0.65 -8.99
CA THR A 172 -5.20 2.05 -8.70
C THR A 172 -3.73 2.31 -9.02
N ALA A 173 -2.83 1.34 -8.83
CA ALA A 173 -1.44 1.46 -9.26
C ALA A 173 -1.32 1.57 -10.78
N THR A 174 -2.05 0.74 -11.54
CA THR A 174 -2.03 0.78 -13.00
C THR A 174 -2.64 2.07 -13.54
N MET A 175 -3.80 2.50 -13.00
CA MET A 175 -4.44 3.77 -13.36
C MET A 175 -3.53 4.96 -12.99
N GLY A 176 -2.83 4.88 -11.85
CA GLY A 176 -1.84 5.87 -11.45
C GLY A 176 -0.76 6.03 -12.51
N LYS A 177 -0.26 4.95 -13.09
CA LYS A 177 0.69 5.02 -14.21
C LYS A 177 0.10 5.65 -15.46
N VAL A 178 -1.18 5.39 -15.77
CA VAL A 178 -1.87 6.11 -16.85
C VAL A 178 -1.92 7.61 -16.57
N ALA A 179 -2.23 8.00 -15.34
CA ALA A 179 -2.34 9.39 -14.94
C ALA A 179 -1.01 10.16 -15.01
N LEU A 180 0.13 9.48 -14.92
CA LEU A 180 1.48 10.06 -15.13
C LEU A 180 1.72 10.55 -16.56
N ARG A 181 0.83 10.24 -17.51
CA ARG A 181 0.87 10.83 -18.87
C ARG A 181 0.41 12.29 -18.88
N PHE A 182 -0.29 12.74 -17.85
CA PHE A 182 -0.88 14.08 -17.76
C PHE A 182 -0.10 15.02 -16.84
N LEU A 183 0.57 14.48 -15.82
CA LEU A 183 1.33 15.25 -14.84
C LEU A 183 2.66 14.55 -14.52
N PRO A 184 3.74 15.31 -14.26
CA PRO A 184 4.98 14.76 -13.75
C PRO A 184 4.76 13.96 -12.44
N PRO A 185 5.54 12.90 -12.17
CA PRO A 185 5.29 11.99 -11.04
C PRO A 185 5.23 12.69 -9.68
N GLN A 186 6.10 13.68 -9.44
CA GLN A 186 6.15 14.43 -8.20
C GLN A 186 4.85 15.22 -7.98
N GLN A 187 4.41 15.91 -9.03
CA GLN A 187 3.19 16.72 -9.02
C GLN A 187 1.95 15.83 -8.94
N PHE A 188 1.92 14.71 -9.69
CA PHE A 188 0.79 13.79 -9.66
C PHE A 188 0.61 13.17 -8.27
N GLY A 189 1.67 12.68 -7.64
CA GLY A 189 1.61 12.11 -6.28
C GLY A 189 1.09 13.13 -5.26
N ALA A 190 1.57 14.37 -5.33
CA ALA A 190 1.09 15.45 -4.48
C ALA A 190 -0.38 15.78 -4.74
N PHE A 191 -0.76 15.97 -6.00
CA PHE A 191 -2.14 16.26 -6.40
C PHE A 191 -3.11 15.16 -5.91
N TYR A 192 -2.74 13.90 -6.12
CA TYR A 192 -3.55 12.75 -5.73
C TYR A 192 -3.79 12.69 -4.23
N PHE A 193 -2.73 12.86 -3.42
CA PHE A 193 -2.84 12.81 -1.97
C PHE A 193 -3.44 14.07 -1.34
N VAL A 194 -3.24 15.24 -1.94
CA VAL A 194 -3.92 16.47 -1.50
C VAL A 194 -5.43 16.34 -1.74
N ALA A 195 -5.83 15.85 -2.90
CA ALA A 195 -7.25 15.63 -3.20
C ALA A 195 -7.89 14.60 -2.25
N LEU A 196 -7.21 13.46 -2.01
CA LEU A 196 -7.66 12.47 -1.00
C LEU A 196 -7.71 13.08 0.40
N GLY A 197 -6.73 13.91 0.75
CA GLY A 197 -6.66 14.62 2.02
C GLY A 197 -7.86 15.55 2.26
N LEU A 198 -8.44 16.10 1.20
CA LEU A 198 -9.67 16.89 1.25
C LEU A 198 -10.92 16.02 1.21
N LEU A 199 -10.94 14.98 0.39
CA LEU A 199 -12.10 14.10 0.20
C LEU A 199 -12.39 13.24 1.43
N VAL A 200 -11.37 12.67 2.07
CA VAL A 200 -11.54 11.74 3.19
C VAL A 200 -12.23 12.40 4.40
N PRO A 201 -11.83 13.61 4.86
CA PRO A 201 -12.58 14.31 5.90
C PRO A 201 -14.04 14.56 5.53
N LEU A 202 -14.32 14.92 4.27
CA LEU A 202 -15.69 15.14 3.78
C LEU A 202 -16.50 13.85 3.81
N VAL A 203 -15.95 12.73 3.32
CA VAL A 203 -16.60 11.41 3.36
C VAL A 203 -16.91 10.99 4.81
N PHE A 204 -16.01 11.28 5.76
CA PHE A 204 -16.24 10.94 7.16
C PHE A 204 -17.25 11.87 7.86
N ALA A 205 -17.36 13.12 7.41
CA ALA A 205 -18.33 14.07 7.93
C ALA A 205 -19.76 13.82 7.42
N LEU A 206 -19.90 13.31 6.19
CA LEU A 206 -21.19 13.06 5.56
C LEU A 206 -21.89 11.81 6.16
N PRO A 207 -23.24 11.76 6.12
CA PRO A 207 -24.02 10.62 6.64
C PRO A 207 -23.73 9.30 5.91
N PHE A 208 -23.08 9.32 4.74
CA PHE A 208 -22.55 8.13 4.05
C PHE A 208 -21.53 7.37 4.89
N GLY A 209 -20.89 8.00 5.86
CA GLY A 209 -20.05 7.31 6.85
C GLY A 209 -20.79 6.29 7.71
N ARG A 210 -22.13 6.19 7.61
CA ARG A 210 -22.94 5.11 8.21
C ARG A 210 -22.77 3.77 7.50
N LEU A 211 -22.36 3.76 6.23
CA LEU A 211 -22.11 2.52 5.46
C LEU A 211 -20.79 1.84 5.87
N ILE A 212 -19.95 2.55 6.62
CA ILE A 212 -18.66 2.03 7.07
C ILE A 212 -18.80 1.70 8.56
N PRO A 213 -18.67 0.41 8.96
CA PRO A 213 -18.73 0.02 10.38
C PRO A 213 -17.70 0.80 11.21
N GLY A 214 -18.10 1.34 12.34
CA GLY A 214 -17.20 2.03 13.27
C GLY A 214 -17.81 3.30 13.86
N GLU A 215 -17.25 3.76 14.98
CA GLU A 215 -17.71 4.96 15.68
C GLU A 215 -17.63 6.21 14.81
N ARG A 216 -18.61 7.11 14.96
CA ARG A 216 -18.60 8.42 14.30
C ARG A 216 -17.46 9.25 14.89
N VAL A 217 -16.46 9.53 14.09
CA VAL A 217 -15.39 10.45 14.47
C VAL A 217 -15.57 11.74 13.67
N TRP A 218 -15.74 12.86 14.36
CA TRP A 218 -15.71 14.18 13.72
C TRP A 218 -14.27 14.41 13.23
N PRO A 219 -14.05 14.69 11.93
CA PRO A 219 -12.70 14.81 11.38
C PRO A 219 -11.82 15.81 12.14
N TRP A 220 -12.38 16.94 12.56
CA TRP A 220 -11.68 17.98 13.31
C TRP A 220 -11.21 17.50 14.71
N ARG A 221 -12.05 16.73 15.41
CA ARG A 221 -11.68 16.16 16.71
C ARG A 221 -10.61 15.08 16.56
N ALA A 222 -10.72 14.28 15.49
CA ALA A 222 -9.74 13.27 15.17
C ALA A 222 -8.36 13.90 14.85
N LEU A 223 -8.34 14.92 14.00
CA LEU A 223 -7.12 15.66 13.69
C LEU A 223 -6.53 16.31 14.95
N ALA A 224 -7.35 16.96 15.78
CA ALA A 224 -6.89 17.54 17.03
C ALA A 224 -6.34 16.49 18.01
N ALA A 225 -6.92 15.28 18.05
CA ALA A 225 -6.42 14.18 18.87
C ALA A 225 -5.03 13.72 18.42
N LEU A 226 -4.78 13.65 17.11
CA LEU A 226 -3.49 13.29 16.53
C LEU A 226 -2.37 14.26 16.98
N PHE A 227 -2.67 15.56 17.06
CA PHE A 227 -1.69 16.57 17.49
C PHE A 227 -1.27 16.47 18.96
N ARG A 228 -1.88 15.59 19.75
CA ARG A 228 -1.37 15.24 21.11
C ARG A 228 -0.02 14.49 21.06
N ARG A 229 0.34 13.92 19.90
CA ARG A 229 1.62 13.23 19.67
C ARG A 229 2.33 13.76 18.42
N PRO A 230 2.77 15.04 18.42
CA PRO A 230 3.19 15.73 17.20
C PRO A 230 4.40 15.08 16.52
N LEU A 231 5.37 14.59 17.29
CA LEU A 231 6.56 13.92 16.73
C LEU A 231 6.19 12.59 16.04
N ALA A 232 5.31 11.80 16.64
CA ALA A 232 4.83 10.55 16.03
C ALA A 232 4.07 10.83 14.73
N VAL A 233 3.18 11.83 14.77
CA VAL A 233 2.41 12.27 13.59
C VAL A 233 3.33 12.76 12.49
N LEU A 234 4.29 13.64 12.79
CA LEU A 234 5.24 14.18 11.81
C LEU A 234 6.09 13.06 11.19
N THR A 235 6.58 12.13 12.01
CA THR A 235 7.38 11.00 11.53
C THR A 235 6.57 10.11 10.59
N VAL A 236 5.37 9.68 10.99
CA VAL A 236 4.53 8.82 10.15
C VAL A 236 4.11 9.54 8.86
N THR A 237 3.74 10.81 8.95
CA THR A 237 3.36 11.64 7.80
C THR A 237 4.53 11.85 6.85
N GLY A 238 5.72 12.17 7.37
CA GLY A 238 6.93 12.36 6.58
C GLY A 238 7.37 11.09 5.84
N LEU A 239 7.37 9.95 6.54
CA LEU A 239 7.66 8.65 5.92
C LEU A 239 6.62 8.28 4.85
N ASN A 240 5.34 8.56 5.11
CA ASN A 240 4.29 8.31 4.13
C ASN A 240 4.41 9.24 2.91
N ALA A 241 4.77 10.51 3.10
CA ALA A 241 5.02 11.45 2.02
C ALA A 241 6.22 11.01 1.16
N LEU A 242 7.32 10.56 1.80
CA LEU A 242 8.48 10.00 1.10
C LEU A 242 8.10 8.73 0.32
N MET A 243 7.29 7.87 0.91
CA MET A 243 6.75 6.68 0.25
C MET A 243 5.95 7.06 -1.01
N VAL A 244 5.06 8.04 -0.91
CA VAL A 244 4.24 8.52 -2.05
C VAL A 244 5.12 9.10 -3.14
N TYR A 245 6.04 9.97 -2.78
CA TYR A 245 6.97 10.62 -3.71
C TYR A 245 7.79 9.61 -4.51
N THR A 246 8.44 8.68 -3.80
CA THR A 246 9.28 7.66 -4.43
C THR A 246 8.46 6.61 -5.18
N HIS A 247 7.21 6.34 -4.75
CA HIS A 247 6.30 5.44 -5.45
C HIS A 247 6.03 5.88 -6.89
N PHE A 248 5.59 7.10 -7.09
CA PHE A 248 5.25 7.58 -8.43
C PHE A 248 6.48 7.82 -9.30
N LEU A 249 7.61 8.21 -8.71
CA LEU A 249 8.89 8.29 -9.43
C LEU A 249 9.35 6.91 -9.94
N ALA A 250 9.25 5.87 -9.13
CA ALA A 250 9.59 4.52 -9.53
C ALA A 250 8.59 3.99 -10.58
N LEU A 251 7.29 4.22 -10.34
CA LEU A 251 6.21 3.73 -11.19
C LEU A 251 6.29 4.25 -12.64
N GLN A 252 6.80 5.48 -12.82
CA GLN A 252 7.02 6.04 -14.16
C GLN A 252 8.14 5.32 -14.94
N ARG A 253 9.11 4.73 -14.25
CA ARG A 253 10.39 4.26 -14.81
C ARG A 253 10.46 2.76 -15.06
N THR A 254 9.44 2.01 -14.66
CA THR A 254 9.40 0.55 -14.82
C THR A 254 7.98 0.04 -14.96
N GLU A 255 7.81 -1.22 -15.28
CA GLU A 255 6.51 -1.89 -15.34
C GLU A 255 5.84 -1.89 -13.96
N VAL A 256 4.50 -1.73 -13.94
CA VAL A 256 3.72 -1.67 -12.71
C VAL A 256 3.98 -2.88 -11.83
N ALA A 257 4.00 -4.07 -12.43
CA ALA A 257 4.16 -5.32 -11.70
C ALA A 257 5.54 -5.42 -11.02
N TYR A 258 6.61 -4.97 -11.67
CA TYR A 258 7.97 -4.96 -11.07
C TYR A 258 8.04 -3.99 -9.90
N MET A 259 7.53 -2.77 -10.08
CA MET A 259 7.52 -1.78 -9.00
C MET A 259 6.76 -2.30 -7.79
N ILE A 260 5.58 -2.86 -7.98
CA ILE A 260 4.76 -3.39 -6.89
C ILE A 260 5.42 -4.62 -6.25
N ALA A 261 6.07 -5.49 -7.03
CA ALA A 261 6.80 -6.64 -6.47
C ALA A 261 7.95 -6.19 -5.55
N VAL A 262 8.78 -5.24 -6.00
CA VAL A 262 9.85 -4.68 -5.15
C VAL A 262 9.28 -3.95 -3.93
N LYS A 263 8.19 -3.22 -4.07
CA LYS A 263 7.52 -2.58 -2.92
C LYS A 263 7.09 -3.59 -1.86
N ARG A 264 6.80 -4.85 -2.20
CA ARG A 264 6.48 -5.91 -1.22
C ARG A 264 7.65 -6.30 -0.33
N THR A 265 8.89 -5.90 -0.65
CA THR A 265 10.02 -6.05 0.28
C THR A 265 9.81 -5.23 1.57
N SER A 266 8.84 -4.32 1.61
CA SER A 266 8.37 -3.68 2.85
C SER A 266 8.03 -4.69 3.95
N LEU A 267 7.57 -5.88 3.58
CA LEU A 267 7.30 -6.97 4.54
C LEU A 267 8.57 -7.46 5.23
N LEU A 268 9.72 -7.48 4.53
CA LEU A 268 11.02 -7.84 5.11
C LEU A 268 11.47 -6.79 6.13
N PHE A 269 11.34 -5.52 5.80
CA PHE A 269 11.60 -4.43 6.74
C PHE A 269 10.64 -4.49 7.94
N GLY A 270 9.37 -4.82 7.71
CA GLY A 270 8.37 -5.02 8.77
C GLY A 270 8.77 -6.11 9.77
N ILE A 271 9.31 -7.24 9.28
CA ILE A 271 9.82 -8.31 10.14
C ILE A 271 11.05 -7.86 10.92
N LEU A 272 11.95 -7.14 10.28
CA LEU A 272 13.12 -6.58 10.95
C LEU A 272 12.69 -5.65 12.10
N TYR A 273 11.72 -4.78 11.87
CA TYR A 273 11.13 -3.95 12.92
C TYR A 273 10.42 -4.79 13.99
N GLY A 274 9.70 -5.84 13.60
CA GLY A 274 9.07 -6.78 14.52
C GLY A 274 10.07 -7.38 15.51
N ALA A 275 11.20 -7.82 15.00
CA ALA A 275 12.27 -8.39 15.82
C ALA A 275 12.99 -7.34 16.68
N LEU A 276 13.37 -6.20 16.10
CA LEU A 276 14.21 -5.20 16.76
C LEU A 276 13.40 -4.31 17.74
N LEU A 277 12.21 -3.85 17.33
CA LEU A 277 11.42 -2.91 18.13
C LEU A 277 10.40 -3.61 19.03
N PHE A 278 9.76 -4.68 18.52
CA PHE A 278 8.68 -5.36 19.22
C PHE A 278 9.10 -6.67 19.87
N ARG A 279 10.39 -7.07 19.71
CA ARG A 279 10.95 -8.32 20.27
C ARG A 279 10.14 -9.56 19.89
N GLU A 280 9.54 -9.55 18.70
CA GLU A 280 8.79 -10.69 18.19
C GLU A 280 9.72 -11.89 17.99
N THR A 281 9.29 -13.06 18.44
CA THR A 281 10.01 -14.32 18.26
C THR A 281 9.67 -14.97 16.90
N GLY A 282 10.49 -15.92 16.43
CA GLY A 282 10.19 -16.68 15.20
C GLY A 282 10.85 -16.14 13.93
N MET A 283 11.84 -15.25 14.03
CA MET A 283 12.57 -14.74 12.85
C MET A 283 13.18 -15.88 12.03
N ARG A 284 13.72 -16.92 12.66
CA ARG A 284 14.38 -18.06 11.97
C ARG A 284 13.43 -18.82 11.03
N THR A 285 12.15 -18.90 11.38
CA THR A 285 11.13 -19.55 10.52
C THR A 285 10.73 -18.69 9.32
N ARG A 286 10.99 -17.39 9.39
CA ARG A 286 10.66 -16.40 8.34
C ARG A 286 11.82 -16.17 7.36
N LEU A 287 13.06 -16.56 7.72
CA LEU A 287 14.25 -16.37 6.88
C LEU A 287 14.14 -17.01 5.48
N PRO A 288 13.67 -18.27 5.32
CA PRO A 288 13.58 -18.87 3.99
C PRO A 288 12.63 -18.11 3.05
N ALA A 289 11.51 -17.60 3.59
CA ALA A 289 10.58 -16.79 2.84
C ALA A 289 11.21 -15.45 2.41
N GLY A 290 11.98 -14.82 3.30
CA GLY A 290 12.75 -13.62 2.99
C GLY A 290 13.80 -13.84 1.89
N VAL A 291 14.55 -14.94 1.96
CA VAL A 291 15.52 -15.31 0.92
C VAL A 291 14.83 -15.51 -0.43
N LEU A 292 13.66 -16.16 -0.45
CA LEU A 292 12.87 -16.34 -1.67
C LEU A 292 12.43 -15.01 -2.28
N MET A 293 11.98 -14.06 -1.45
CA MET A 293 11.64 -12.71 -1.91
C MET A 293 12.85 -11.98 -2.50
N LEU A 294 14.01 -12.04 -1.84
CA LEU A 294 15.23 -11.40 -2.33
C LEU A 294 15.71 -12.05 -3.65
N ALA A 295 15.65 -13.39 -3.75
CA ALA A 295 15.94 -14.09 -5.00
C ALA A 295 15.01 -13.62 -6.13
N GLY A 296 13.73 -13.45 -5.86
CA GLY A 296 12.77 -12.91 -6.82
C GLY A 296 13.10 -11.48 -7.27
N VAL A 297 13.50 -10.60 -6.34
CA VAL A 297 13.96 -9.24 -6.66
C VAL A 297 15.21 -9.28 -7.57
N VAL A 298 16.19 -10.10 -7.24
CA VAL A 298 17.40 -10.27 -8.09
C VAL A 298 17.01 -10.76 -9.47
N THR A 299 16.10 -11.74 -9.57
CA THR A 299 15.61 -12.26 -10.85
C THR A 299 14.93 -11.18 -11.70
N ILE A 300 14.14 -10.28 -11.08
CA ILE A 300 13.53 -9.12 -11.76
C ILE A 300 14.61 -8.16 -12.30
N LEU A 301 15.66 -7.92 -11.51
CA LEU A 301 16.71 -6.95 -11.86
C LEU A 301 17.66 -7.44 -12.95
N THR A 302 17.78 -8.75 -13.13
CA THR A 302 18.69 -9.38 -14.10
C THR A 302 17.98 -9.79 -15.39
N GLY A 303 16.66 -9.65 -15.50
CA GLY A 303 15.84 -10.01 -16.67
C GLY A 303 15.20 -8.81 -17.31
#